data_4f46af07c1a22d86ee8c919dd9427612
#
_entry.id   4f46af07c1a22d86ee8c919dd9427612
#
_cell.length_a   1.000
_cell.length_b   1.000
_cell.length_c   1.000
_cell.angle_alpha   90.00
_cell.angle_beta   90.00
_cell.angle_gamma   90.00
#
_symmetry.space_group_name_H-M   'P 1'
#
loop_
_entity.id
_entity.type
_entity.pdbx_description
1 polymer ?
#
loop_
_entity_poly.entity_id
_entity_poly.type
_entity_poly.pdbx_seq_one_letter_code
_entity_poly.pdbx_strand_id
1 'polypeptide(L)'
;MKNKYKMLAVTATAILSLSIAGQGFAAAGTGFQESNNTRIQSAVSALQKNGILKGDHKGNLEINATLTAAQGVQLIVNAFGLNLDTIRFFKEPQATDYFTKADNKAWYAQALIIASVHDLGLPKDLDPNRTWTKEEFTHYVMLAMQKNSNLPMIKLQPMDFKDEDQVNIALDGDVQRALVLGIAKLDADRKFNPKQEISRGAAAELIYNALEYVAAHPAPNHQS
;
A
#
# COMPACT_ATOMS: atom_id res chain seq x y z
N MET A 1 -22.51 -11.06 -11.01
CA MET A 1 -21.64 -11.33 -9.86
C MET A 1 -21.52 -10.05 -9.03
N LYS A 2 -21.95 -10.08 -7.76
CA LYS A 2 -22.04 -8.85 -6.94
C LYS A 2 -20.64 -8.42 -6.49
N ASN A 3 -20.23 -7.21 -6.93
CA ASN A 3 -18.99 -6.57 -6.48
C ASN A 3 -18.95 -6.48 -4.94
N LYS A 4 -17.98 -7.16 -4.34
CA LYS A 4 -17.75 -7.18 -2.89
C LYS A 4 -16.86 -6.02 -2.40
N TYR A 5 -16.70 -4.96 -3.20
CA TYR A 5 -16.07 -3.76 -2.68
C TYR A 5 -17.04 -3.10 -1.72
N LYS A 6 -16.81 -3.26 -0.43
CA LYS A 6 -17.53 -2.50 0.58
C LYS A 6 -17.15 -1.03 0.38
N MET A 7 -18.08 -0.26 -0.19
CA MET A 7 -17.94 1.18 -0.34
C MET A 7 -17.47 1.78 0.99
N LEU A 8 -16.27 2.37 0.99
CA LEU A 8 -15.89 3.29 2.05
C LEU A 8 -16.78 4.52 1.90
N ALA A 9 -17.77 4.66 2.76
CA ALA A 9 -18.51 5.90 2.87
C ALA A 9 -17.62 6.90 3.61
N VAL A 10 -16.92 7.75 2.87
CA VAL A 10 -16.17 8.87 3.44
C VAL A 10 -17.14 10.03 3.59
N THR A 11 -17.57 10.31 4.80
CA THR A 11 -18.19 11.59 5.13
C THR A 11 -17.11 12.65 5.16
N ALA A 12 -17.06 13.49 4.14
CA ALA A 12 -16.23 14.68 4.12
C ALA A 12 -16.73 15.66 5.19
N THR A 13 -16.06 15.66 6.33
CA THR A 13 -16.29 16.68 7.36
C THR A 13 -15.49 17.93 6.96
N ALA A 14 -16.17 18.94 6.46
CA ALA A 14 -15.58 20.25 6.22
C ALA A 14 -15.16 20.86 7.56
N ILE A 15 -13.85 20.99 7.79
CA ILE A 15 -13.29 21.71 8.92
C ILE A 15 -13.21 23.20 8.53
N LEU A 16 -14.06 23.98 9.13
CA LEU A 16 -14.04 25.45 9.07
C LEU A 16 -12.79 25.94 9.79
N SER A 17 -11.82 26.49 9.06
CA SER A 17 -10.62 27.11 9.63
C SER A 17 -10.94 28.52 10.14
N LEU A 18 -10.91 28.68 11.46
CA LEU A 18 -10.91 30.00 12.10
C LEU A 18 -9.48 30.55 12.13
N SER A 19 -9.23 31.60 11.36
CA SER A 19 -7.94 32.31 11.31
C SER A 19 -7.77 33.20 12.54
N ILE A 20 -6.78 32.88 13.38
CA ILE A 20 -6.23 33.81 14.39
C ILE A 20 -4.88 34.29 13.91
N ALA A 21 -4.79 35.59 13.60
CA ALA A 21 -3.52 36.25 13.32
C ALA A 21 -2.73 36.45 14.62
N GLY A 22 -1.54 35.85 14.68
CA GLY A 22 -0.60 36.04 15.81
C GLY A 22 0.80 35.63 15.39
N GLN A 23 1.74 36.57 15.39
CA GLN A 23 3.12 36.52 14.96
C GLN A 23 3.94 35.43 15.65
N GLY A 24 4.80 34.72 14.86
CA GLY A 24 5.81 33.82 15.41
C GLY A 24 6.48 32.99 14.31
N PHE A 25 7.58 33.52 13.75
CA PHE A 25 8.47 32.76 12.87
C PHE A 25 9.21 31.69 13.69
N ALA A 26 8.70 30.45 13.69
CA ALA A 26 9.45 29.21 13.98
C ALA A 26 8.52 27.98 14.04
N ALA A 27 7.88 27.53 12.96
CA ALA A 27 7.11 26.28 13.00
C ALA A 27 6.84 25.63 11.64
N ALA A 28 7.70 25.80 10.65
CA ALA A 28 7.50 25.14 9.36
C ALA A 28 7.71 23.60 9.44
N GLY A 29 8.48 23.12 10.42
CA GLY A 29 8.75 21.69 10.60
C GLY A 29 7.68 20.94 11.40
N THR A 30 7.08 21.56 12.39
CA THR A 30 6.11 20.90 13.29
C THR A 30 4.77 20.65 12.63
N GLY A 31 4.26 21.59 11.84
CA GLY A 31 2.98 21.45 11.14
C GLY A 31 2.97 20.34 10.09
N PHE A 32 4.08 20.09 9.41
CA PHE A 32 4.19 19.01 8.43
C PHE A 32 4.21 17.63 9.08
N GLN A 33 4.96 17.48 10.18
CA GLN A 33 5.01 16.23 10.96
C GLN A 33 3.66 15.91 11.60
N GLU A 34 2.99 16.92 12.16
CA GLU A 34 1.65 16.74 12.74
C GLU A 34 0.61 16.34 11.71
N SER A 35 0.64 16.94 10.52
CA SER A 35 -0.27 16.56 9.41
C SER A 35 0.01 15.14 8.89
N ASN A 36 1.28 14.70 8.84
CA ASN A 36 1.65 13.34 8.47
C ASN A 36 1.14 12.31 9.47
N ASN A 37 1.36 12.55 10.77
CA ASN A 37 0.88 11.68 11.82
C ASN A 37 -0.65 11.55 11.79
N THR A 38 -1.37 12.64 11.59
CA THR A 38 -2.83 12.64 11.50
C THR A 38 -3.31 11.80 10.31
N ARG A 39 -2.67 11.91 9.14
CA ARG A 39 -3.02 11.10 7.96
C ARG A 39 -2.76 9.61 8.18
N ILE A 40 -1.60 9.25 8.74
CA ILE A 40 -1.27 7.87 9.08
C ILE A 40 -2.30 7.30 10.06
N GLN A 41 -2.66 8.03 11.12
CA GLN A 41 -3.66 7.59 12.08
C GLN A 41 -5.04 7.38 11.44
N SER A 42 -5.46 8.27 10.55
CA SER A 42 -6.72 8.16 9.81
C SER A 42 -6.72 6.93 8.90
N ALA A 43 -5.63 6.71 8.15
CA ALA A 43 -5.47 5.56 7.28
C ALA A 43 -5.50 4.24 8.08
N VAL A 44 -4.72 4.17 9.16
CA VAL A 44 -4.67 3.01 10.07
C VAL A 44 -6.05 2.70 10.63
N SER A 45 -6.77 3.70 11.13
CA SER A 45 -8.12 3.52 11.69
C SER A 45 -9.11 3.03 10.64
N ALA A 46 -9.06 3.57 9.42
CA ALA A 46 -9.92 3.16 8.32
C ALA A 46 -9.64 1.71 7.90
N LEU A 47 -8.37 1.33 7.73
CA LEU A 47 -7.99 -0.03 7.34
C LEU A 47 -8.29 -1.05 8.44
N GLN A 48 -8.13 -0.68 9.71
CA GLN A 48 -8.49 -1.54 10.85
C GLN A 48 -10.01 -1.78 10.90
N LYS A 49 -10.81 -0.72 10.77
CA LYS A 49 -12.28 -0.81 10.75
C LYS A 49 -12.78 -1.74 9.65
N ASN A 50 -12.10 -1.76 8.49
CA ASN A 50 -12.44 -2.63 7.36
C ASN A 50 -11.79 -4.02 7.45
N GLY A 51 -11.06 -4.35 8.51
CA GLY A 51 -10.40 -5.65 8.71
C GLY A 51 -9.20 -5.91 7.79
N ILE A 52 -8.72 -4.87 7.09
CA ILE A 52 -7.56 -4.95 6.19
C ILE A 52 -6.27 -4.99 6.99
N LEU A 53 -6.11 -4.07 7.95
CA LEU A 53 -4.98 -4.03 8.87
C LEU A 53 -5.40 -4.65 10.20
N LYS A 54 -4.63 -5.66 10.64
CA LYS A 54 -4.85 -6.34 11.93
C LYS A 54 -3.66 -6.10 12.84
N GLY A 55 -3.92 -5.96 14.13
CA GLY A 55 -2.90 -5.95 15.18
C GLY A 55 -2.34 -7.36 15.45
N ASP A 56 -1.35 -7.41 16.34
CA ASP A 56 -0.88 -8.66 16.94
C ASP A 56 -1.99 -9.31 17.80
N HIS A 57 -1.69 -10.45 18.45
CA HIS A 57 -2.63 -11.15 19.33
C HIS A 57 -3.07 -10.35 20.56
N LYS A 58 -2.42 -9.21 20.84
CA LYS A 58 -2.81 -8.25 21.89
C LYS A 58 -3.56 -7.04 21.33
N GLY A 59 -3.76 -6.98 20.01
CA GLY A 59 -4.41 -5.88 19.31
C GLY A 59 -3.50 -4.68 19.02
N ASN A 60 -2.18 -4.77 19.28
CA ASN A 60 -1.25 -3.69 19.00
C ASN A 60 -0.94 -3.62 17.51
N LEU A 61 -1.09 -2.44 16.92
CA LEU A 61 -0.84 -2.24 15.48
C LEU A 61 0.62 -2.00 15.14
N GLU A 62 1.44 -1.61 16.13
CA GLU A 62 2.88 -1.34 15.99
C GLU A 62 3.21 -0.49 14.76
N ILE A 63 2.50 0.61 14.57
CA ILE A 63 2.55 1.45 13.36
C ILE A 63 3.95 2.01 13.03
N ASN A 64 4.82 2.13 14.05
CA ASN A 64 6.19 2.60 13.88
C ASN A 64 7.20 1.47 13.58
N ALA A 65 6.81 0.21 13.75
CA ALA A 65 7.68 -0.92 13.40
C ALA A 65 7.85 -1.03 11.88
N THR A 66 9.01 -1.50 11.45
CA THR A 66 9.27 -1.78 10.03
C THR A 66 8.41 -2.96 9.55
N LEU A 67 8.06 -2.94 8.28
CA LEU A 67 7.19 -3.93 7.65
C LEU A 67 8.05 -5.07 7.07
N THR A 68 7.78 -6.31 7.47
CA THR A 68 8.40 -7.45 6.79
C THR A 68 7.71 -7.77 5.46
N ALA A 69 8.41 -8.49 4.58
CA ALA A 69 7.85 -8.91 3.29
C ALA A 69 6.54 -9.69 3.46
N ALA A 70 6.49 -10.64 4.40
CA ALA A 70 5.28 -11.39 4.70
C ALA A 70 4.12 -10.50 5.14
N GLN A 71 4.39 -9.52 6.00
CA GLN A 71 3.38 -8.56 6.45
C GLN A 71 2.90 -7.66 5.30
N GLY A 72 3.82 -7.25 4.42
CA GLY A 72 3.51 -6.45 3.24
C GLY A 72 2.62 -7.20 2.25
N VAL A 73 2.96 -8.44 1.95
CA VAL A 73 2.14 -9.31 1.08
C VAL A 73 0.75 -9.52 1.67
N GLN A 74 0.67 -9.84 2.97
CA GLN A 74 -0.63 -10.02 3.63
C GLN A 74 -1.49 -8.75 3.59
N LEU A 75 -0.88 -7.58 3.78
CA LEU A 75 -1.57 -6.30 3.73
C LEU A 75 -2.12 -6.02 2.31
N ILE A 76 -1.32 -6.27 1.27
CA ILE A 76 -1.74 -6.13 -0.13
C ILE A 76 -2.88 -7.10 -0.47
N VAL A 77 -2.74 -8.38 -0.12
CA VAL A 77 -3.75 -9.42 -0.36
C VAL A 77 -5.09 -9.03 0.30
N ASN A 78 -5.05 -8.58 1.54
CA ASN A 78 -6.24 -8.13 2.27
C ASN A 78 -6.86 -6.88 1.64
N ALA A 79 -6.03 -5.90 1.28
CA ALA A 79 -6.47 -4.62 0.76
C ALA A 79 -7.22 -4.75 -0.57
N PHE A 80 -6.68 -5.54 -1.49
CA PHE A 80 -7.28 -5.76 -2.81
C PHE A 80 -8.25 -6.93 -2.86
N GLY A 81 -8.52 -7.59 -1.73
CA GLY A 81 -9.47 -8.71 -1.64
C GLY A 81 -9.06 -9.91 -2.50
N LEU A 82 -7.74 -10.11 -2.69
CA LEU A 82 -7.23 -11.22 -3.47
C LEU A 82 -7.54 -12.54 -2.75
N ASN A 83 -8.02 -13.54 -3.48
CA ASN A 83 -8.39 -14.83 -2.93
C ASN A 83 -8.25 -15.94 -3.99
N LEU A 84 -8.47 -17.18 -3.59
CA LEU A 84 -8.40 -18.36 -4.45
C LEU A 84 -9.79 -18.91 -4.85
N ASP A 85 -10.89 -18.21 -4.54
CA ASP A 85 -12.27 -18.73 -4.63
C ASP A 85 -12.65 -19.21 -6.05
N THR A 86 -12.07 -18.60 -7.08
CA THR A 86 -12.37 -18.95 -8.50
C THR A 86 -11.32 -19.82 -9.16
N ILE A 87 -10.28 -20.20 -8.41
CA ILE A 87 -9.11 -20.91 -8.94
C ILE A 87 -9.22 -22.39 -8.55
N ARG A 88 -9.03 -23.25 -9.52
CA ARG A 88 -9.05 -24.71 -9.31
C ARG A 88 -7.63 -25.24 -9.33
N PHE A 89 -7.26 -26.01 -8.33
CA PHE A 89 -5.98 -26.67 -8.23
C PHE A 89 -6.16 -28.18 -8.40
N PHE A 90 -5.23 -28.85 -9.09
CA PHE A 90 -5.16 -30.31 -9.13
C PHE A 90 -4.64 -30.90 -7.82
N LYS A 91 -3.82 -30.13 -7.11
CA LYS A 91 -3.22 -30.45 -5.82
C LYS A 91 -3.32 -29.20 -4.95
N GLU A 92 -3.53 -29.35 -3.66
CA GLU A 92 -3.48 -28.23 -2.71
C GLU A 92 -2.13 -27.52 -2.82
N PRO A 93 -2.12 -26.21 -3.14
CA PRO A 93 -0.88 -25.46 -3.31
C PRO A 93 -0.22 -25.21 -1.97
N GLN A 94 1.10 -25.27 -1.95
CA GLN A 94 1.91 -24.94 -0.79
C GLN A 94 2.79 -23.71 -1.08
N ALA A 95 3.10 -22.93 -0.04
CA ALA A 95 3.95 -21.74 -0.21
C ALA A 95 5.34 -22.09 -0.76
N THR A 96 5.86 -23.29 -0.40
CA THR A 96 7.13 -23.81 -0.91
C THR A 96 7.09 -24.24 -2.38
N ASP A 97 5.92 -24.39 -3.00
CA ASP A 97 5.80 -24.61 -4.43
C ASP A 97 6.23 -23.34 -5.22
N TYR A 98 6.14 -22.17 -4.60
CA TYR A 98 6.42 -20.86 -5.19
C TYR A 98 7.66 -20.17 -4.64
N PHE A 99 7.95 -20.34 -3.33
CA PHE A 99 9.01 -19.61 -2.63
C PHE A 99 9.94 -20.54 -1.84
N THR A 100 11.20 -20.48 -2.16
CA THR A 100 12.23 -21.40 -1.59
C THR A 100 12.51 -21.20 -0.10
N LYS A 101 12.17 -20.02 0.45
CA LYS A 101 12.39 -19.66 1.86
C LYS A 101 11.08 -19.61 2.67
N ALA A 102 9.98 -20.04 2.09
CA ALA A 102 8.69 -20.04 2.79
C ALA A 102 8.55 -21.25 3.72
N ASP A 103 7.76 -21.09 4.76
CA ASP A 103 7.26 -22.17 5.62
C ASP A 103 5.76 -22.35 5.38
N ASN A 104 5.34 -23.56 5.00
CA ASN A 104 3.95 -23.89 4.70
C ASN A 104 3.03 -23.81 5.93
N LYS A 105 3.58 -23.87 7.15
CA LYS A 105 2.83 -23.77 8.42
C LYS A 105 2.81 -22.36 8.97
N ALA A 106 3.54 -21.43 8.36
CA ALA A 106 3.59 -20.05 8.82
C ALA A 106 2.26 -19.31 8.53
N TRP A 107 1.94 -18.33 9.36
CA TRP A 107 0.72 -17.53 9.26
C TRP A 107 0.58 -16.81 7.91
N TYR A 108 1.68 -16.57 7.21
CA TYR A 108 1.74 -15.87 5.92
C TYR A 108 1.62 -16.82 4.71
N ALA A 109 1.67 -18.13 4.90
CA ALA A 109 1.78 -19.10 3.80
C ALA A 109 0.66 -18.92 2.76
N GLN A 110 -0.59 -18.77 3.24
CA GLN A 110 -1.74 -18.56 2.35
C GLN A 110 -1.63 -17.25 1.57
N ALA A 111 -1.17 -16.16 2.19
CA ALA A 111 -1.01 -14.89 1.50
C ALA A 111 0.05 -14.96 0.40
N LEU A 112 1.15 -15.67 0.62
CA LEU A 112 2.18 -15.90 -0.39
C LEU A 112 1.64 -16.71 -1.58
N ILE A 113 0.86 -17.77 -1.32
CA ILE A 113 0.20 -18.55 -2.38
C ILE A 113 -0.73 -17.66 -3.20
N ILE A 114 -1.60 -16.89 -2.54
CA ILE A 114 -2.52 -15.96 -3.20
C ILE A 114 -1.76 -14.96 -4.07
N ALA A 115 -0.72 -14.33 -3.52
CA ALA A 115 0.10 -13.34 -4.23
C ALA A 115 0.78 -13.94 -5.47
N SER A 116 1.28 -15.17 -5.37
CA SER A 116 1.90 -15.88 -6.50
C SER A 116 0.88 -16.23 -7.58
N VAL A 117 -0.27 -16.76 -7.19
CA VAL A 117 -1.35 -17.15 -8.12
C VAL A 117 -1.94 -15.93 -8.84
N HIS A 118 -1.99 -14.79 -8.18
CA HIS A 118 -2.36 -13.50 -8.80
C HIS A 118 -1.19 -12.82 -9.52
N ASP A 119 -0.04 -13.49 -9.64
CA ASP A 119 1.13 -13.02 -10.38
C ASP A 119 1.57 -11.61 -9.95
N LEU A 120 1.77 -11.40 -8.64
CA LEU A 120 2.29 -10.14 -8.10
C LEU A 120 3.81 -9.97 -8.32
N GLY A 121 4.45 -10.84 -9.10
CA GLY A 121 5.85 -10.68 -9.48
C GLY A 121 6.85 -10.87 -8.32
N LEU A 122 6.46 -11.50 -7.23
CA LEU A 122 7.35 -11.75 -6.09
C LEU A 122 8.48 -12.71 -6.50
N PRO A 123 9.76 -12.45 -6.11
CA PRO A 123 10.87 -13.32 -6.46
C PRO A 123 10.78 -14.66 -5.72
N LYS A 124 11.18 -15.75 -6.39
CA LYS A 124 11.14 -17.11 -5.82
C LYS A 124 11.96 -17.29 -4.55
N ASP A 125 13.02 -16.51 -4.39
CA ASP A 125 13.88 -16.50 -3.22
C ASP A 125 13.51 -15.46 -2.17
N LEU A 126 12.29 -14.92 -2.24
CA LEU A 126 11.76 -13.98 -1.26
C LEU A 126 11.95 -14.54 0.15
N ASP A 127 12.62 -13.76 1.00
CA ASP A 127 12.67 -14.03 2.43
C ASP A 127 11.47 -13.35 3.11
N PRO A 128 10.51 -14.11 3.65
CA PRO A 128 9.32 -13.54 4.28
C PRO A 128 9.61 -12.64 5.48
N ASN A 129 10.77 -12.82 6.12
CA ASN A 129 11.15 -12.11 7.34
C ASN A 129 11.98 -10.85 7.08
N ARG A 130 12.51 -10.66 5.86
CA ARG A 130 13.25 -9.44 5.56
C ARG A 130 12.33 -8.22 5.56
N THR A 131 12.85 -7.07 5.95
CA THR A 131 12.14 -5.80 5.84
C THR A 131 12.06 -5.34 4.38
N TRP A 132 10.97 -4.70 4.01
CA TRP A 132 10.81 -4.06 2.71
C TRP A 132 11.15 -2.58 2.75
N THR A 133 11.76 -2.11 1.66
CA THR A 133 11.95 -0.69 1.44
C THR A 133 10.66 -0.02 0.93
N LYS A 134 10.63 1.31 0.99
CA LYS A 134 9.48 2.09 0.50
C LYS A 134 9.25 1.87 -1.00
N GLU A 135 10.31 1.82 -1.81
CA GLU A 135 10.19 1.56 -3.26
C GLU A 135 9.63 0.16 -3.54
N GLU A 136 10.12 -0.88 -2.84
CA GLU A 136 9.63 -2.25 -3.02
C GLU A 136 8.14 -2.38 -2.68
N PHE A 137 7.74 -1.85 -1.53
CA PHE A 137 6.33 -1.90 -1.14
C PHE A 137 5.44 -1.13 -2.11
N THR A 138 5.88 0.06 -2.55
CA THR A 138 5.17 0.85 -3.56
C THR A 138 4.99 0.08 -4.86
N HIS A 139 6.05 -0.57 -5.34
CA HIS A 139 6.01 -1.41 -6.54
C HIS A 139 4.93 -2.50 -6.43
N TYR A 140 4.93 -3.29 -5.37
CA TYR A 140 3.95 -4.38 -5.22
C TYR A 140 2.50 -3.88 -5.06
N VAL A 141 2.30 -2.73 -4.42
CA VAL A 141 0.98 -2.08 -4.39
C VAL A 141 0.53 -1.68 -5.79
N MET A 142 1.42 -1.08 -6.59
CA MET A 142 1.11 -0.68 -7.97
C MET A 142 0.81 -1.88 -8.86
N LEU A 143 1.55 -2.98 -8.74
CA LEU A 143 1.25 -4.23 -9.45
C LEU A 143 -0.11 -4.81 -9.05
N ALA A 144 -0.44 -4.84 -7.76
CA ALA A 144 -1.74 -5.28 -7.29
C ALA A 144 -2.88 -4.40 -7.84
N MET A 145 -2.68 -3.09 -7.89
CA MET A 145 -3.65 -2.17 -8.51
C MET A 145 -3.82 -2.43 -10.00
N GLN A 146 -2.74 -2.61 -10.74
CA GLN A 146 -2.80 -2.86 -12.19
C GLN A 146 -3.60 -4.12 -12.54
N LYS A 147 -3.45 -5.16 -11.72
CA LYS A 147 -4.09 -6.47 -11.97
C LYS A 147 -5.54 -6.52 -11.50
N ASN A 148 -5.90 -5.74 -10.51
CA ASN A 148 -7.21 -5.82 -9.85
C ASN A 148 -8.11 -4.60 -10.04
N SER A 149 -7.59 -3.54 -10.65
CA SER A 149 -8.33 -2.34 -10.96
C SER A 149 -8.01 -1.88 -12.38
N ASN A 150 -8.98 -1.30 -13.03
CA ASN A 150 -8.81 -0.79 -14.40
C ASN A 150 -8.10 0.56 -14.36
N LEU A 151 -6.78 0.54 -14.02
CA LEU A 151 -5.99 1.76 -14.02
C LEU A 151 -5.91 2.32 -15.45
N PRO A 152 -6.22 3.61 -15.65
CA PRO A 152 -6.15 4.19 -16.96
C PRO A 152 -4.72 4.16 -17.49
N MET A 153 -4.58 3.81 -18.78
CA MET A 153 -3.32 3.99 -19.51
C MET A 153 -3.15 5.48 -19.82
N ILE A 154 -2.76 6.25 -18.80
CA ILE A 154 -2.48 7.67 -18.96
C ILE A 154 -1.02 7.88 -19.30
N LYS A 155 -0.75 8.81 -20.24
CA LYS A 155 0.60 9.29 -20.48
C LYS A 155 0.99 10.15 -19.28
N LEU A 156 1.72 9.55 -18.35
CA LEU A 156 2.18 10.24 -17.15
C LEU A 156 3.31 11.22 -17.53
N GLN A 157 3.25 12.42 -16.96
CA GLN A 157 4.39 13.31 -16.93
C GLN A 157 5.14 13.01 -15.63
N PRO A 158 6.41 12.57 -15.70
CA PRO A 158 7.19 12.25 -14.51
C PRO A 158 7.24 13.43 -13.53
N MET A 159 7.30 13.11 -12.26
CA MET A 159 7.43 14.08 -11.18
C MET A 159 8.88 14.15 -10.73
N ASP A 160 9.51 15.33 -10.82
CA ASP A 160 10.87 15.53 -10.33
C ASP A 160 10.91 15.49 -8.79
N PHE A 161 11.86 14.74 -8.23
CA PHE A 161 12.14 14.69 -6.80
C PHE A 161 13.64 14.49 -6.52
N LYS A 162 14.10 14.91 -5.34
CA LYS A 162 15.54 15.14 -5.07
C LYS A 162 16.40 13.88 -5.05
N ASP A 163 15.83 12.73 -4.77
CA ASP A 163 16.50 11.44 -4.61
C ASP A 163 16.04 10.40 -5.65
N GLU A 164 15.63 10.89 -6.82
CA GLU A 164 15.18 10.05 -7.94
C GLU A 164 16.29 9.09 -8.40
N ASP A 165 17.54 9.55 -8.39
CA ASP A 165 18.72 8.77 -8.74
C ASP A 165 18.97 7.57 -7.82
N GLN A 166 18.36 7.55 -6.62
CA GLN A 166 18.44 6.43 -5.68
C GLN A 166 17.38 5.35 -5.94
N VAL A 167 16.37 5.61 -6.76
CA VAL A 167 15.34 4.61 -7.08
C VAL A 167 15.97 3.50 -7.92
N ASN A 168 15.59 2.25 -7.63
CA ASN A 168 15.95 1.14 -8.51
C ASN A 168 15.28 1.34 -9.87
N ILE A 169 16.07 1.35 -10.93
CA ILE A 169 15.58 1.57 -12.31
C ILE A 169 14.44 0.63 -12.70
N ALA A 170 14.45 -0.60 -12.19
CA ALA A 170 13.38 -1.57 -12.44
C ALA A 170 12.04 -1.23 -11.75
N LEU A 171 12.08 -0.38 -10.72
CA LEU A 171 10.91 0.03 -9.92
C LEU A 171 10.48 1.47 -10.20
N ASP A 172 11.28 2.22 -10.96
CA ASP A 172 11.11 3.65 -11.18
C ASP A 172 9.72 3.97 -11.78
N GLY A 173 9.31 3.23 -12.79
CA GLY A 173 8.01 3.45 -13.43
C GLY A 173 6.82 3.33 -12.46
N ASP A 174 6.87 2.42 -11.50
CA ASP A 174 5.83 2.25 -10.49
C ASP A 174 5.91 3.33 -9.41
N VAL A 175 7.11 3.73 -9.00
CA VAL A 175 7.33 4.85 -8.07
C VAL A 175 6.80 6.14 -8.67
N GLN A 176 7.18 6.47 -9.90
CA GLN A 176 6.70 7.65 -10.62
C GLN A 176 5.17 7.62 -10.75
N ARG A 177 4.61 6.47 -11.13
CA ARG A 177 3.16 6.32 -11.24
C ARG A 177 2.45 6.53 -9.91
N ALA A 178 2.96 5.95 -8.83
CA ALA A 178 2.42 6.12 -7.50
C ALA A 178 2.44 7.58 -7.03
N LEU A 179 3.51 8.32 -7.34
CA LEU A 179 3.62 9.75 -7.03
C LEU A 179 2.62 10.58 -7.82
N VAL A 180 2.53 10.38 -9.13
CA VAL A 180 1.62 11.15 -10.01
C VAL A 180 0.16 10.90 -9.66
N LEU A 181 -0.19 9.66 -9.29
CA LEU A 181 -1.57 9.30 -8.86
C LEU A 181 -1.88 9.72 -7.40
N GLY A 182 -0.90 10.30 -6.68
CA GLY A 182 -1.07 10.70 -5.27
C GLY A 182 -1.14 9.54 -4.28
N ILE A 183 -0.81 8.32 -4.72
CA ILE A 183 -0.77 7.10 -3.89
C ILE A 183 0.41 7.17 -2.94
N ALA A 184 1.60 7.46 -3.47
CA ALA A 184 2.79 7.80 -2.70
C ALA A 184 2.97 9.31 -2.62
N LYS A 185 3.71 9.77 -1.61
CA LYS A 185 3.98 11.20 -1.39
C LYS A 185 5.45 11.42 -1.09
N LEU A 186 5.93 12.59 -1.51
CA LEU A 186 7.24 13.11 -1.13
C LEU A 186 7.17 13.71 0.29
N ASP A 187 8.29 13.71 0.96
CA ASP A 187 8.43 14.42 2.24
C ASP A 187 8.55 15.95 2.06
N ALA A 188 8.77 16.68 3.17
CA ALA A 188 8.92 18.13 3.17
C ALA A 188 10.13 18.61 2.35
N ASP A 189 11.15 17.77 2.24
CA ASP A 189 12.36 18.04 1.48
C ASP A 189 12.24 17.66 0.00
N ARG A 190 11.05 17.23 -0.45
CA ARG A 190 10.80 16.71 -1.79
C ARG A 190 11.60 15.44 -2.10
N LYS A 191 11.75 14.55 -1.11
CA LYS A 191 12.36 13.22 -1.27
C LYS A 191 11.31 12.13 -1.17
N PHE A 192 11.52 11.07 -1.93
CA PHE A 192 10.72 9.85 -1.83
C PHE A 192 11.28 8.88 -0.78
N ASN A 193 12.59 8.92 -0.52
CA ASN A 193 13.32 8.01 0.38
C ASN A 193 13.17 6.52 -0.03
N PRO A 194 13.56 6.15 -1.28
CA PRO A 194 13.26 4.83 -1.85
C PRO A 194 13.84 3.67 -1.04
N LYS A 195 15.05 3.83 -0.49
CA LYS A 195 15.78 2.78 0.25
C LYS A 195 15.45 2.70 1.73
N GLN A 196 14.63 3.62 2.23
CA GLN A 196 14.18 3.58 3.62
C GLN A 196 13.27 2.37 3.83
N GLU A 197 13.52 1.59 4.90
CA GLU A 197 12.58 0.57 5.35
C GLU A 197 11.23 1.20 5.67
N ILE A 198 10.17 0.65 5.08
CA ILE A 198 8.83 1.21 5.27
C ILE A 198 8.25 0.78 6.61
N SER A 199 7.68 1.73 7.37
CA SER A 199 6.95 1.40 8.58
C SER A 199 5.54 0.87 8.26
N ARG A 200 4.94 0.13 9.19
CA ARG A 200 3.56 -0.37 9.07
C ARG A 200 2.55 0.78 8.90
N GLY A 201 2.77 1.91 9.56
CA GLY A 201 1.93 3.10 9.41
C GLY A 201 2.05 3.74 8.04
N ALA A 202 3.28 3.89 7.51
CA ALA A 202 3.50 4.42 6.17
C ALA A 202 2.95 3.47 5.08
N ALA A 203 3.07 2.17 5.27
CA ALA A 203 2.47 1.17 4.39
C ALA A 203 0.94 1.25 4.42
N ALA A 204 0.34 1.45 5.59
CA ALA A 204 -1.10 1.64 5.73
C ALA A 204 -1.57 2.91 5.01
N GLU A 205 -0.85 4.04 5.12
CA GLU A 205 -1.18 5.26 4.38
C GLU A 205 -1.14 5.03 2.88
N LEU A 206 -0.11 4.35 2.37
CA LEU A 206 0.03 4.06 0.94
C LEU A 206 -1.11 3.17 0.43
N ILE A 207 -1.45 2.11 1.16
CA ILE A 207 -2.62 1.24 0.84
C ILE A 207 -3.92 2.04 0.88
N TYR A 208 -4.12 2.88 1.90
CA TYR A 208 -5.32 3.70 2.02
C TYR A 208 -5.49 4.62 0.81
N ASN A 209 -4.42 5.33 0.41
CA ASN A 209 -4.44 6.20 -0.76
C ASN A 209 -4.72 5.40 -2.04
N ALA A 210 -4.16 4.19 -2.18
CA ALA A 210 -4.42 3.31 -3.31
C ALA A 210 -5.90 2.91 -3.39
N LEU A 211 -6.51 2.54 -2.28
CA LEU A 211 -7.93 2.19 -2.22
C LEU A 211 -8.84 3.38 -2.49
N GLU A 212 -8.52 4.57 -1.97
CA GLU A 212 -9.23 5.81 -2.26
C GLU A 212 -9.17 6.14 -3.76
N TYR A 213 -7.97 5.99 -4.36
CA TYR A 213 -7.81 6.20 -5.80
C TYR A 213 -8.71 5.26 -6.61
N VAL A 214 -8.69 3.96 -6.31
CA VAL A 214 -9.53 2.95 -6.99
C VAL A 214 -11.01 3.25 -6.80
N ALA A 215 -11.43 3.66 -5.61
CA ALA A 215 -12.82 4.01 -5.32
C ALA A 215 -13.29 5.26 -6.10
N ALA A 216 -12.40 6.24 -6.27
CA ALA A 216 -12.69 7.47 -7.04
C ALA A 216 -12.66 7.25 -8.57
N HIS A 217 -12.03 6.17 -9.05
CA HIS A 217 -11.88 5.86 -10.47
C HIS A 217 -12.39 4.44 -10.78
N PRO A 218 -13.69 4.19 -10.62
CA PRO A 218 -14.26 2.88 -10.90
C PRO A 218 -14.08 2.51 -12.38
N ALA A 219 -13.89 1.22 -12.65
CA ALA A 219 -13.84 0.73 -14.02
C ALA A 219 -15.14 1.13 -14.78
N PRO A 220 -15.04 1.51 -16.07
CA PRO A 220 -16.22 1.74 -16.87
C PRO A 220 -17.15 0.53 -16.79
N ASN A 221 -18.42 0.75 -16.46
CA ASN A 221 -19.41 -0.31 -16.53
C ASN A 221 -19.54 -0.73 -18.00
N HIS A 222 -18.93 -1.83 -18.38
CA HIS A 222 -19.29 -2.51 -19.62
C HIS A 222 -20.70 -3.08 -19.41
N GLN A 223 -21.72 -2.24 -19.70
CA GLN A 223 -23.07 -2.75 -19.91
C GLN A 223 -23.03 -3.53 -21.22
N SER A 224 -23.00 -4.85 -21.08
CA SER A 224 -23.25 -5.80 -22.17
C SER A 224 -24.75 -5.91 -22.41
#